data_03cdb21708f94617338e082a09e3bda1
#
_entry.id   03cdb21708f94617338e082a09e3bda1
#
_cell.length_a   1.000
_cell.length_b   1.000
_cell.length_c   1.000
_cell.angle_alpha   90.00
_cell.angle_beta   90.00
_cell.angle_gamma   90.00
#
_symmetry.space_group_name_H-M   'P 1'
#
loop_
_entity.id
_entity.type
_entity.pdbx_description
1 polymer ?
#
loop_
_entity_poly.entity_id
_entity_poly.type
_entity_poly.pdbx_seq_one_letter_code
_entity_poly.pdbx_strand_id
1 'polypeptide(L)'
;MSQQQYNEEMMNIEFNFGAEYVYIVNTYLYVCFFAALQPIICLFAFAGFALMHSVKKCRLFWIVRRPIAGSDIMNYSMSQFIYLGPLFFSIGHFTWSNIKEDGVLENTVIPNGIAVALSVIFFVFPMNMAMTWN
;
A
#
# COMPACT_ATOMS: atom_id res chain seq x y z
N MET A 1 -36.81 11.68 -17.83
CA MET A 1 -35.94 12.03 -16.68
C MET A 1 -35.97 13.52 -16.52
N SER A 2 -36.35 14.02 -15.34
CA SER A 2 -36.35 15.47 -15.12
C SER A 2 -34.87 15.89 -14.83
N GLN A 3 -34.56 17.15 -15.18
CA GLN A 3 -33.21 17.70 -14.97
C GLN A 3 -32.81 17.67 -13.49
N GLN A 4 -33.77 17.66 -12.57
CA GLN A 4 -33.57 17.49 -11.15
C GLN A 4 -33.09 16.08 -10.79
N GLN A 5 -33.69 15.03 -11.34
CA GLN A 5 -33.24 13.64 -11.11
C GLN A 5 -31.83 13.38 -11.65
N TYR A 6 -31.49 13.96 -12.81
CA TYR A 6 -30.15 13.88 -13.37
C TYR A 6 -29.13 14.60 -12.49
N ASN A 7 -29.47 15.75 -11.93
CA ASN A 7 -28.62 16.49 -11.01
C ASN A 7 -28.44 15.76 -9.67
N GLU A 8 -29.46 15.09 -9.15
CA GLU A 8 -29.39 14.30 -7.92
C GLU A 8 -28.53 13.04 -8.09
N GLU A 9 -28.64 12.34 -9.22
CA GLU A 9 -27.77 11.20 -9.53
C GLU A 9 -26.31 11.63 -9.72
N MET A 10 -26.05 12.77 -10.35
CA MET A 10 -24.70 13.32 -10.50
C MET A 10 -24.15 13.93 -9.21
N MET A 11 -25.00 14.37 -8.29
CA MET A 11 -24.59 14.89 -6.97
C MET A 11 -24.14 13.79 -6.00
N ASN A 12 -24.56 12.54 -6.21
CA ASN A 12 -24.37 11.44 -5.25
C ASN A 12 -23.06 10.66 -5.46
N ILE A 13 -22.21 11.05 -6.40
CA ILE A 13 -20.87 10.43 -6.54
C ILE A 13 -19.90 11.14 -5.61
N GLU A 14 -20.03 10.86 -4.31
CA GLU A 14 -19.02 11.26 -3.34
C GLU A 14 -17.73 10.44 -3.56
N PHE A 15 -16.62 11.13 -3.73
CA PHE A 15 -15.31 10.47 -3.83
C PHE A 15 -14.86 10.02 -2.45
N ASN A 16 -14.97 8.72 -2.19
CA ASN A 16 -14.52 8.14 -0.92
C ASN A 16 -13.00 7.93 -0.95
N PHE A 17 -12.25 8.93 -0.49
CA PHE A 17 -10.79 8.86 -0.38
C PHE A 17 -10.33 7.67 0.47
N GLY A 18 -11.07 7.34 1.55
CA GLY A 18 -10.70 6.25 2.44
C GLY A 18 -10.66 4.90 1.73
N ALA A 19 -11.69 4.58 0.98
CA ALA A 19 -11.75 3.33 0.22
C ALA A 19 -10.63 3.23 -0.82
N GLU A 20 -10.33 4.36 -1.49
CA GLU A 20 -9.27 4.42 -2.50
C GLU A 20 -7.87 4.25 -1.91
N TYR A 21 -7.62 4.86 -0.75
CA TYR A 21 -6.35 4.69 -0.04
C TYR A 21 -6.16 3.26 0.47
N VAL A 22 -7.20 2.67 1.06
CA VAL A 22 -7.16 1.27 1.53
C VAL A 22 -6.83 0.33 0.39
N TYR A 23 -7.43 0.54 -0.78
CA TYR A 23 -7.16 -0.27 -1.96
C TYR A 23 -5.68 -0.17 -2.41
N ILE A 24 -5.12 1.06 -2.44
CA ILE A 24 -3.72 1.30 -2.82
C ILE A 24 -2.77 0.63 -1.83
N VAL A 25 -2.98 0.85 -0.53
CA VAL A 25 -2.12 0.30 0.52
C VAL A 25 -2.17 -1.23 0.51
N ASN A 26 -3.35 -1.80 0.40
CA ASN A 26 -3.52 -3.25 0.36
C ASN A 26 -2.81 -3.87 -0.85
N THR A 27 -2.99 -3.28 -2.04
CA THR A 27 -2.28 -3.72 -3.24
C THR A 27 -0.76 -3.60 -3.08
N TYR A 28 -0.27 -2.50 -2.49
CA TYR A 28 1.15 -2.30 -2.21
C TYR A 28 1.71 -3.40 -1.27
N LEU A 29 1.02 -3.73 -0.19
CA LEU A 29 1.45 -4.76 0.75
C LEU A 29 1.48 -6.15 0.11
N TYR A 30 0.48 -6.49 -0.72
CA TYR A 30 0.51 -7.72 -1.52
C TYR A 30 1.71 -7.76 -2.47
N VAL A 31 1.99 -6.67 -3.16
CA VAL A 31 3.16 -6.58 -4.05
C VAL A 31 4.45 -6.80 -3.25
N CYS A 32 4.61 -6.16 -2.09
CA CYS A 32 5.78 -6.35 -1.24
C CYS A 32 5.96 -7.81 -0.80
N PHE A 33 4.90 -8.50 -0.42
CA PHE A 33 4.94 -9.89 0.00
C PHE A 33 5.35 -10.84 -1.15
N PHE A 34 4.74 -10.66 -2.31
CA PHE A 34 4.99 -11.53 -3.48
C PHE A 34 6.23 -11.15 -4.28
N ALA A 35 6.75 -9.94 -4.13
CA ALA A 35 7.99 -9.50 -4.78
C ALA A 35 9.19 -10.36 -4.37
N ALA A 36 9.17 -10.89 -3.15
CA ALA A 36 10.18 -11.84 -2.67
C ALA A 36 10.19 -13.16 -3.46
N LEU A 37 9.03 -13.57 -4.00
CA LEU A 37 8.91 -14.77 -4.80
C LEU A 37 9.32 -14.54 -6.27
N GLN A 38 8.83 -13.43 -6.84
CA GLN A 38 9.05 -13.08 -8.24
C GLN A 38 9.27 -11.57 -8.39
N PRO A 39 10.52 -11.12 -8.58
CA PRO A 39 10.84 -9.69 -8.70
C PRO A 39 10.13 -8.98 -9.86
N ILE A 40 9.74 -9.73 -10.90
CA ILE A 40 9.02 -9.19 -12.06
C ILE A 40 7.65 -8.59 -11.68
N ILE A 41 7.07 -9.01 -10.56
CA ILE A 41 5.81 -8.46 -10.02
C ILE A 41 5.95 -6.95 -9.74
N CYS A 42 7.14 -6.49 -9.33
CA CYS A 42 7.39 -5.07 -9.10
C CYS A 42 7.20 -4.23 -10.36
N LEU A 43 7.60 -4.74 -11.54
CA LEU A 43 7.43 -4.03 -12.81
C LEU A 43 5.95 -3.91 -13.18
N PHE A 44 5.20 -5.01 -13.04
CA PHE A 44 3.75 -4.99 -13.29
C PHE A 44 3.01 -4.11 -12.29
N ALA A 45 3.41 -4.13 -11.03
CA ALA A 45 2.85 -3.27 -10.01
C ALA A 45 3.11 -1.78 -10.29
N PHE A 46 4.34 -1.44 -10.71
CA PHE A 46 4.67 -0.07 -11.10
C PHE A 46 3.80 0.41 -12.27
N ALA A 47 3.67 -0.41 -13.32
CA ALA A 47 2.80 -0.10 -14.45
C ALA A 47 1.34 0.04 -14.02
N GLY A 48 0.85 -0.87 -13.17
CA GLY A 48 -0.50 -0.85 -12.61
C GLY A 48 -0.78 0.42 -11.80
N PHE A 49 0.14 0.80 -10.92
CA PHE A 49 0.01 2.04 -10.13
C PHE A 49 0.05 3.29 -11.01
N ALA A 50 0.89 3.33 -12.05
CA ALA A 50 0.95 4.44 -12.99
C ALA A 50 -0.36 4.60 -13.77
N LEU A 51 -0.93 3.49 -14.25
CA LEU A 51 -2.23 3.48 -14.92
C LEU A 51 -3.35 3.91 -13.95
N MET A 52 -3.37 3.35 -12.74
CA MET A 52 -4.37 3.69 -11.73
C MET A 52 -4.29 5.17 -11.34
N HIS A 53 -3.08 5.73 -11.19
CA HIS A 53 -2.89 7.16 -10.94
C HIS A 53 -3.48 8.00 -12.07
N SER A 54 -3.19 7.64 -13.33
CA SER A 54 -3.68 8.36 -14.51
C SER A 54 -5.21 8.32 -14.61
N VAL A 55 -5.81 7.15 -14.40
CA VAL A 55 -7.27 6.97 -14.42
C VAL A 55 -7.94 7.76 -13.30
N LYS A 56 -7.40 7.70 -12.07
CA LYS A 56 -7.94 8.46 -10.93
C LYS A 56 -7.81 9.96 -11.14
N LYS A 57 -6.70 10.41 -11.70
CA LYS A 57 -6.50 11.82 -12.07
C LYS A 57 -7.54 12.28 -13.09
N CYS A 58 -7.77 11.51 -14.15
CA CYS A 58 -8.82 11.81 -15.12
C CYS A 58 -10.20 11.84 -14.48
N ARG A 59 -10.53 10.84 -13.65
CA ARG A 59 -11.81 10.77 -12.95
C ARG A 59 -12.02 11.98 -12.05
N LEU A 60 -11.01 12.40 -11.30
CA LEU A 60 -11.07 13.55 -10.41
C LEU A 60 -11.30 14.87 -11.16
N PHE A 61 -10.69 15.04 -12.34
CA PHE A 61 -10.83 16.29 -13.11
C PHE A 61 -12.10 16.37 -13.93
N TRP A 62 -12.62 15.24 -14.42
CA TRP A 62 -13.70 15.23 -15.41
C TRP A 62 -15.06 14.76 -14.86
N ILE A 63 -15.08 13.94 -13.83
CA ILE A 63 -16.31 13.24 -13.41
C ILE A 63 -16.74 13.66 -12.01
N VAL A 64 -15.82 13.93 -11.11
CA VAL A 64 -16.13 14.17 -9.70
C VAL A 64 -16.08 15.66 -9.39
N ARG A 65 -17.12 16.17 -8.68
CA ARG A 65 -17.11 17.51 -8.10
C ARG A 65 -15.95 17.59 -7.11
N ARG A 66 -15.29 18.77 -7.01
CA ARG A 66 -14.15 18.99 -6.13
C ARG A 66 -14.37 18.36 -4.76
N PRO A 67 -13.63 17.29 -4.42
CA PRO A 67 -13.79 16.66 -3.12
C PRO A 67 -13.40 17.65 -2.02
N ILE A 68 -14.11 17.58 -0.90
CA ILE A 68 -13.68 18.25 0.32
C ILE A 68 -12.27 17.76 0.63
N ALA A 69 -11.34 18.67 0.83
CA ALA A 69 -9.93 18.35 1.08
C ALA A 69 -9.81 17.20 2.09
N GLY A 70 -9.08 16.14 1.70
CA GLY A 70 -8.81 15.04 2.61
C GLY A 70 -8.13 15.57 3.87
N SER A 71 -8.48 15.05 5.04
CA SER A 71 -7.87 15.51 6.29
C SER A 71 -6.39 15.12 6.30
N ASP A 72 -5.52 16.01 6.78
CA ASP A 72 -4.08 15.74 6.93
C ASP A 72 -3.82 14.51 7.80
N ILE A 73 -4.70 14.25 8.77
CA ILE A 73 -4.69 13.06 9.63
C ILE A 73 -4.80 11.77 8.82
N MET A 74 -5.63 11.77 7.78
CA MET A 74 -5.82 10.61 6.92
C MET A 74 -4.57 10.33 6.06
N ASN A 75 -3.96 11.38 5.49
CA ASN A 75 -2.71 11.27 4.73
C ASN A 75 -1.57 10.76 5.62
N TYR A 76 -1.48 11.27 6.85
CA TYR A 76 -0.50 10.82 7.83
C TYR A 76 -0.69 9.35 8.20
N SER A 77 -1.91 8.94 8.55
CA SER A 77 -2.20 7.53 8.87
C SER A 77 -1.88 6.60 7.71
N MET A 78 -2.19 6.99 6.47
CA MET A 78 -1.89 6.18 5.30
C MET A 78 -0.40 6.08 5.00
N SER A 79 0.37 7.15 5.24
CA SER A 79 1.82 7.11 5.08
C SER A 79 2.49 6.13 6.05
N GLN A 80 1.94 5.95 7.24
CA GLN A 80 2.45 4.96 8.19
C GLN A 80 2.32 3.52 7.70
N PHE A 81 1.26 3.19 6.96
CA PHE A 81 1.11 1.86 6.38
C PHE A 81 2.16 1.52 5.32
N ILE A 82 2.76 2.54 4.68
CA ILE A 82 3.83 2.33 3.71
C ILE A 82 5.09 1.74 4.39
N TYR A 83 5.34 2.10 5.63
CA TYR A 83 6.45 1.54 6.41
C TYR A 83 6.29 0.05 6.74
N LEU A 84 5.09 -0.52 6.59
CA LEU A 84 4.87 -1.96 6.69
C LEU A 84 5.43 -2.74 5.48
N GLY A 85 5.70 -2.08 4.37
CA GLY A 85 6.19 -2.72 3.15
C GLY A 85 7.45 -3.58 3.35
N PRO A 86 8.53 -3.04 3.92
CA PRO A 86 9.75 -3.81 4.20
C PRO A 86 9.51 -5.02 5.11
N LEU A 87 8.59 -4.89 6.07
CA LEU A 87 8.22 -5.99 6.97
C LEU A 87 7.52 -7.11 6.20
N PHE A 88 6.53 -6.77 5.36
CA PHE A 88 5.84 -7.75 4.52
C PHE A 88 6.79 -8.40 3.51
N PHE A 89 7.71 -7.65 2.93
CA PHE A 89 8.74 -8.17 2.05
C PHE A 89 9.65 -9.18 2.77
N SER A 90 10.10 -8.86 3.98
CA SER A 90 10.97 -9.74 4.79
C SER A 90 10.25 -11.02 5.20
N ILE A 91 8.97 -10.92 5.60
CA ILE A 91 8.13 -12.09 5.91
C ILE A 91 7.95 -12.95 4.66
N GLY A 92 7.66 -12.34 3.52
CA GLY A 92 7.54 -13.03 2.24
C GLY A 92 8.81 -13.78 1.89
N HIS A 93 9.97 -13.12 2.00
CA HIS A 93 11.26 -13.73 1.72
C HIS A 93 11.55 -14.91 2.66
N PHE A 94 11.29 -14.75 3.95
CA PHE A 94 11.44 -15.84 4.93
C PHE A 94 10.53 -17.02 4.61
N THR A 95 9.27 -16.77 4.31
CA THR A 95 8.29 -17.82 3.98
C THR A 95 8.69 -18.59 2.73
N TRP A 96 9.07 -17.88 1.67
CA TRP A 96 9.40 -18.50 0.39
C TRP A 96 10.75 -19.21 0.40
N SER A 97 11.73 -18.73 1.15
CA SER A 97 12.99 -19.46 1.30
C SER A 97 12.80 -20.78 2.05
N ASN A 98 11.96 -20.81 3.09
CA ASN A 98 11.67 -22.04 3.80
C ASN A 98 10.91 -23.09 2.96
N ILE A 99 10.10 -22.65 2.01
CA ILE A 99 9.36 -23.55 1.11
C ILE A 99 10.28 -24.13 0.01
N LYS A 100 11.26 -23.34 -0.46
CA LYS A 100 12.16 -23.76 -1.55
C LYS A 100 13.25 -24.71 -1.12
N GLU A 101 13.70 -24.64 0.12
CA GLU A 101 14.83 -25.39 0.61
C GLU A 101 14.39 -26.63 1.42
N ASP A 102 14.06 -27.69 0.71
CA ASP A 102 13.98 -29.03 1.32
C ASP A 102 15.37 -29.46 1.78
N GLY A 103 15.82 -29.00 2.97
CA GLY A 103 16.91 -29.62 3.70
C GLY A 103 18.18 -28.81 3.97
N VAL A 104 18.30 -27.54 3.61
CA VAL A 104 19.50 -26.70 3.97
C VAL A 104 19.07 -25.55 4.88
N LEU A 105 18.48 -25.90 6.00
CA LEU A 105 17.85 -24.96 6.95
C LEU A 105 18.82 -24.01 7.65
N GLU A 106 20.10 -24.37 7.83
CA GLU A 106 20.97 -23.62 8.73
C GLU A 106 21.52 -22.31 8.14
N ASN A 107 21.81 -22.25 6.83
CA ASN A 107 22.49 -21.10 6.25
C ASN A 107 21.58 -19.93 5.85
N THR A 108 20.27 -20.17 5.68
CA THR A 108 19.33 -19.15 5.20
C THR A 108 18.37 -18.66 6.27
N VAL A 109 18.05 -19.47 7.27
CA VAL A 109 17.13 -19.12 8.36
C VAL A 109 17.67 -17.97 9.21
N ILE A 110 18.99 -17.99 9.52
CA ILE A 110 19.61 -16.97 10.36
C ILE A 110 19.56 -15.58 9.69
N PRO A 111 20.06 -15.39 8.44
CA PRO A 111 20.04 -14.07 7.81
C PRO A 111 18.62 -13.57 7.56
N ASN A 112 17.68 -14.45 7.22
CA ASN A 112 16.29 -14.08 7.01
C ASN A 112 15.59 -13.70 8.33
N GLY A 113 15.91 -14.38 9.43
CA GLY A 113 15.42 -14.00 10.76
C GLY A 113 15.95 -12.64 11.20
N ILE A 114 17.21 -12.34 10.92
CA ILE A 114 17.79 -11.02 11.19
C ILE A 114 17.11 -9.94 10.34
N ALA A 115 16.83 -10.21 9.06
CA ALA A 115 16.15 -9.27 8.19
C ALA A 115 14.74 -8.94 8.69
N VAL A 116 13.98 -9.94 9.17
CA VAL A 116 12.66 -9.71 9.79
C VAL A 116 12.79 -8.87 11.06
N ALA A 117 13.73 -9.20 11.94
CA ALA A 117 13.96 -8.46 13.18
C ALA A 117 14.34 -6.99 12.91
N LEU A 118 15.23 -6.73 11.94
CA LEU A 118 15.59 -5.38 11.53
C LEU A 118 14.40 -4.63 10.94
N SER A 119 13.55 -5.29 10.15
CA SER A 119 12.34 -4.68 9.59
C SER A 119 11.33 -4.29 10.65
N VAL A 120 11.19 -5.09 11.71
CA VAL A 120 10.35 -4.77 12.88
C VAL A 120 10.90 -3.55 13.62
N ILE A 121 12.22 -3.50 13.84
CA ILE A 121 12.88 -2.35 14.48
C ILE A 121 12.66 -1.08 13.62
N PHE A 122 12.84 -1.18 12.32
CA PHE A 122 12.62 -0.07 11.38
C PHE A 122 11.15 0.40 11.37
N PHE A 123 10.21 -0.49 11.60
CA PHE A 123 8.79 -0.14 11.69
C PHE A 123 8.47 0.58 13.01
N VAL A 124 8.99 0.08 14.14
CA VAL A 124 8.72 0.64 15.48
C VAL A 124 9.40 2.00 15.69
N PHE A 125 10.63 2.15 15.18
CA PHE A 125 11.45 3.34 15.40
C PHE A 125 10.85 4.62 14.75
N PRO A 126 10.45 4.64 13.47
CA PRO A 126 9.84 5.84 12.88
C PRO A 126 8.46 6.15 13.44
N MET A 127 7.70 5.16 13.90
CA MET A 127 6.43 5.43 14.59
C MET A 127 6.65 6.20 15.89
N ASN A 128 7.67 5.85 16.67
CA ASN A 128 7.99 6.57 17.90
C ASN A 128 8.54 7.98 17.63
N MET A 129 9.36 8.16 16.60
CA MET A 129 9.84 9.49 16.21
C MET A 129 8.71 10.40 15.72
N ALA A 130 7.75 9.88 14.98
CA ALA A 130 6.61 10.65 14.51
C ALA A 130 5.67 11.07 15.65
N MET A 131 5.56 10.28 16.72
CA MET A 131 4.78 10.64 17.90
C MET A 131 5.45 11.70 18.78
N THR A 132 6.77 11.83 18.75
CA THR A 132 7.51 12.81 19.58
C THR A 132 7.61 14.19 18.95
N TRP A 133 7.24 14.35 17.69
CA TRP A 133 7.29 15.63 16.96
C TRP A 133 5.94 16.37 16.91
N ASN A 134 4.90 15.84 17.51
CA ASN A 134 3.61 16.49 17.76
C ASN A 134 3.45 16.84 19.24
#